data_3be0e7fb7de93a99e9409139ec7dd25f
#
_entry.id   3be0e7fb7de93a99e9409139ec7dd25f
#
_cell.length_a   1.000
_cell.length_b   1.000
_cell.length_c   1.000
_cell.angle_alpha   90.00
_cell.angle_beta   90.00
_cell.angle_gamma   90.00
#
_symmetry.space_group_name_H-M   'P 1'
#
loop_
_entity.id
_entity.type
_entity.pdbx_description
1 polymer ?
#
loop_
_entity_poly.entity_id
_entity_poly.type
_entity_poly.pdbx_seq_one_letter_code
_entity_poly.pdbx_strand_id
1 'polypeptide(L)'
;MKKKGFIILGIVFLVIILIIISSIIWYQISIKQPNKSSDQDLQAVVEIKTGTSTKDILKILKEDGVIKNEFASKIYIALHDIRSLQAGKYLFTGNETLSQVLDTISSGKVMDETVTITFLEGKNMRYVASTIAEKTNNTTNDVYKLLEDKDYITSIIDKYWFLTDKVENQAIYYPLEGYLYPDTYSFENKDVTVKEIFEKMLDKMDKVLTKYRGSSTVGTYSAHD
;
A
#
# COMPACT_ATOMS: atom_id res chain seq x y z
N MET A 1 30.34 59.63 -26.75
CA MET A 1 30.34 58.16 -26.79
C MET A 1 29.85 57.51 -25.47
N LYS A 2 30.15 58.05 -24.28
CA LYS A 2 29.80 57.46 -22.96
C LYS A 2 28.29 57.33 -22.71
N LYS A 3 27.42 58.25 -23.15
CA LYS A 3 25.98 58.23 -22.94
C LYS A 3 25.25 57.06 -23.66
N LYS A 4 25.69 56.68 -24.88
CA LYS A 4 25.11 55.56 -25.61
C LYS A 4 25.40 54.20 -24.95
N GLY A 5 26.59 54.05 -24.35
CA GLY A 5 26.93 52.83 -23.59
C GLY A 5 26.07 52.65 -22.34
N PHE A 6 25.77 53.74 -21.62
CA PHE A 6 24.88 53.70 -20.45
C PHE A 6 23.45 53.33 -20.81
N ILE A 7 22.93 53.80 -21.94
CA ILE A 7 21.59 53.45 -22.42
C ILE A 7 21.52 51.96 -22.81
N ILE A 8 22.54 51.46 -23.50
CA ILE A 8 22.61 50.03 -23.87
C ILE A 8 22.66 49.13 -22.62
N LEU A 9 23.48 49.52 -21.63
CA LEU A 9 23.56 48.77 -20.35
C LEU A 9 22.22 48.75 -19.61
N GLY A 10 21.51 49.88 -19.60
CA GLY A 10 20.16 49.97 -19.00
C GLY A 10 19.13 49.10 -19.70
N ILE A 11 19.16 49.04 -21.04
CA ILE A 11 18.28 48.17 -21.81
C ILE A 11 18.58 46.68 -21.53
N VAL A 12 19.86 46.29 -21.51
CA VAL A 12 20.27 44.93 -21.19
C VAL A 12 19.81 44.54 -19.80
N PHE A 13 19.98 45.42 -18.81
CA PHE A 13 19.52 45.18 -17.44
C PHE A 13 17.99 45.00 -17.36
N LEU A 14 17.24 45.83 -18.08
CA LEU A 14 15.77 45.74 -18.14
C LEU A 14 15.32 44.42 -18.79
N VAL A 15 15.98 43.99 -19.88
CA VAL A 15 15.71 42.71 -20.52
C VAL A 15 15.97 41.54 -19.57
N ILE A 16 17.07 41.56 -18.82
CA ILE A 16 17.37 40.53 -17.82
C ILE A 16 16.26 40.45 -16.75
N ILE A 17 15.81 41.61 -16.24
CA ILE A 17 14.71 41.67 -15.28
C ILE A 17 13.43 41.04 -15.84
N LEU A 18 13.07 41.37 -17.09
CA LEU A 18 11.90 40.84 -17.75
C LEU A 18 12.00 39.32 -17.91
N ILE A 19 13.17 38.78 -18.25
CA ILE A 19 13.42 37.34 -18.34
C ILE A 19 13.21 36.65 -16.96
N ILE A 20 13.78 37.26 -15.91
CA ILE A 20 13.63 36.73 -14.52
C ILE A 20 12.15 36.72 -14.13
N ILE A 21 11.42 37.82 -14.31
CA ILE A 21 9.99 37.92 -13.99
C ILE A 21 9.19 36.88 -14.77
N SER A 22 9.44 36.77 -16.08
CA SER A 22 8.79 35.79 -16.94
C SER A 22 9.04 34.35 -16.47
N SER A 23 10.28 34.06 -16.08
CA SER A 23 10.66 32.72 -15.56
C SER A 23 9.96 32.41 -14.23
N ILE A 24 9.82 33.37 -13.34
CA ILE A 24 9.10 33.22 -12.06
C ILE A 24 7.61 32.99 -12.32
N ILE A 25 6.99 33.76 -13.21
CA ILE A 25 5.59 33.61 -13.57
C ILE A 25 5.35 32.23 -14.19
N TRP A 26 6.20 31.84 -15.14
CA TRP A 26 6.11 30.51 -15.76
C TRP A 26 6.21 29.38 -14.72
N TYR A 27 7.16 29.47 -13.79
CA TYR A 27 7.33 28.51 -12.72
C TYR A 27 6.07 28.44 -11.83
N GLN A 28 5.53 29.58 -11.38
CA GLN A 28 4.33 29.63 -10.54
C GLN A 28 3.11 29.02 -11.23
N ILE A 29 2.97 29.25 -12.53
CA ILE A 29 1.90 28.62 -13.32
C ILE A 29 2.11 27.10 -13.39
N SER A 30 3.36 26.66 -13.63
CA SER A 30 3.68 25.23 -13.78
C SER A 30 3.43 24.40 -12.52
N ILE A 31 3.60 24.98 -11.32
CA ILE A 31 3.40 24.27 -10.06
C ILE A 31 1.96 24.29 -9.53
N LYS A 32 1.18 25.32 -9.90
CA LYS A 32 -0.16 25.55 -9.36
C LYS A 32 -1.28 25.04 -10.26
N GLN A 33 -1.03 24.86 -11.55
CA GLN A 33 -2.06 24.36 -12.45
C GLN A 33 -2.30 22.86 -12.23
N PRO A 34 -3.55 22.44 -11.98
CA PRO A 34 -3.86 21.02 -11.95
C PRO A 34 -3.46 20.36 -13.26
N ASN A 35 -3.08 19.13 -13.18
CA ASN A 35 -2.69 18.33 -14.33
C ASN A 35 -3.94 17.84 -15.08
N LYS A 36 -4.86 18.75 -15.46
CA LYS A 36 -6.10 18.38 -16.15
C LYS A 36 -5.79 17.56 -17.40
N SER A 37 -6.01 16.26 -17.30
CA SER A 37 -6.49 15.50 -18.43
C SER A 37 -7.92 15.97 -18.72
N SER A 38 -8.30 16.15 -19.98
CA SER A 38 -9.64 16.57 -20.40
C SER A 38 -10.74 15.56 -20.04
N ASP A 39 -10.38 14.41 -19.50
CA ASP A 39 -11.28 13.38 -18.95
C ASP A 39 -11.27 13.50 -17.42
N GLN A 40 -12.38 13.94 -16.85
CA GLN A 40 -12.57 14.15 -15.41
C GLN A 40 -12.56 12.85 -14.58
N ASP A 41 -12.44 11.68 -15.21
CA ASP A 41 -12.51 10.35 -14.58
C ASP A 41 -11.18 9.56 -14.62
N LEU A 42 -10.08 10.15 -15.07
CA LEU A 42 -8.78 9.45 -15.09
C LEU A 42 -8.18 9.40 -13.69
N GLN A 43 -8.38 8.27 -13.03
CA GLN A 43 -7.59 7.87 -11.87
C GLN A 43 -6.30 7.19 -12.36
N ALA A 44 -5.14 7.78 -12.06
CA ALA A 44 -3.84 7.19 -12.34
C ALA A 44 -3.30 6.51 -11.06
N VAL A 45 -3.09 5.21 -11.12
CA VAL A 45 -2.38 4.47 -10.08
C VAL A 45 -0.91 4.39 -10.48
N VAL A 46 -0.05 5.04 -9.73
CA VAL A 46 1.40 5.07 -9.97
C VAL A 46 2.11 4.20 -8.94
N GLU A 47 2.85 3.21 -9.39
CA GLU A 47 3.68 2.36 -8.54
C GLU A 47 5.14 2.79 -8.61
N ILE A 48 5.70 3.23 -7.48
CA ILE A 48 7.11 3.58 -7.32
C ILE A 48 7.81 2.47 -6.55
N LYS A 49 8.70 1.73 -7.21
CA LYS A 49 9.45 0.63 -6.60
C LYS A 49 10.57 1.14 -5.69
N THR A 50 10.88 0.39 -4.65
CA THR A 50 12.01 0.70 -3.76
C THR A 50 13.31 0.77 -4.56
N GLY A 51 14.09 1.84 -4.34
CA GLY A 51 15.35 2.08 -5.04
C GLY A 51 15.23 2.80 -6.40
N THR A 52 14.02 3.19 -6.83
CA THR A 52 13.83 4.01 -8.04
C THR A 52 14.44 5.40 -7.83
N SER A 53 15.24 5.86 -8.79
CA SER A 53 15.85 7.19 -8.70
C SER A 53 14.80 8.32 -8.85
N THR A 54 15.04 9.48 -8.23
CA THR A 54 14.17 10.67 -8.39
C THR A 54 13.91 11.01 -9.86
N LYS A 55 14.94 10.87 -10.72
CA LYS A 55 14.81 11.12 -12.17
C LYS A 55 13.82 10.15 -12.81
N ASP A 56 13.90 8.86 -12.47
CA ASP A 56 13.03 7.84 -13.03
C ASP A 56 11.60 7.97 -12.48
N ILE A 57 11.46 8.36 -11.21
CA ILE A 57 10.14 8.68 -10.62
C ILE A 57 9.46 9.81 -11.41
N LEU A 58 10.17 10.91 -11.68
CA LEU A 58 9.60 12.02 -12.45
C LEU A 58 9.24 11.61 -13.88
N LYS A 59 10.00 10.69 -14.47
CA LYS A 59 9.70 10.14 -15.79
C LYS A 59 8.41 9.31 -15.75
N ILE A 60 8.27 8.39 -14.78
CA ILE A 60 7.05 7.60 -14.57
C ILE A 60 5.85 8.51 -14.39
N LEU A 61 5.91 9.49 -13.48
CA LEU A 61 4.83 10.44 -13.23
C LEU A 61 4.40 11.22 -14.47
N LYS A 62 5.33 11.50 -15.39
CA LYS A 62 5.02 12.17 -16.65
C LYS A 62 4.39 11.21 -17.66
N GLU A 63 4.91 9.98 -17.77
CA GLU A 63 4.37 8.95 -18.66
C GLU A 63 2.94 8.57 -18.27
N ASP A 64 2.65 8.51 -16.97
CA ASP A 64 1.31 8.27 -16.41
C ASP A 64 0.41 9.52 -16.41
N GLY A 65 0.90 10.65 -16.97
CA GLY A 65 0.13 11.89 -17.10
C GLY A 65 -0.11 12.63 -15.78
N VAL A 66 0.51 12.21 -14.67
CA VAL A 66 0.35 12.81 -13.34
C VAL A 66 1.05 14.16 -13.23
N ILE A 67 2.16 14.37 -13.94
CA ILE A 67 2.83 15.66 -14.06
C ILE A 67 3.02 16.06 -15.52
N LYS A 68 2.99 17.37 -15.78
CA LYS A 68 3.20 17.93 -17.15
C LYS A 68 4.66 18.19 -17.43
N ASN A 69 5.41 18.66 -16.44
CA ASN A 69 6.70 19.28 -16.64
C ASN A 69 7.75 18.77 -15.64
N GLU A 70 8.62 17.86 -16.11
CA GLU A 70 9.73 17.33 -15.29
C GLU A 70 10.71 18.42 -14.83
N PHE A 71 10.92 19.46 -15.64
CA PHE A 71 11.86 20.52 -15.29
C PHE A 71 11.34 21.37 -14.12
N ALA A 72 10.05 21.75 -14.15
CA ALA A 72 9.40 22.42 -13.04
C ALA A 72 9.42 21.56 -11.77
N SER A 73 9.22 20.24 -11.91
CA SER A 73 9.31 19.28 -10.81
C SER A 73 10.69 19.24 -10.17
N LYS A 74 11.76 19.24 -10.97
CA LYS A 74 13.15 19.27 -10.47
C LYS A 74 13.43 20.56 -9.70
N ILE A 75 12.96 21.72 -10.23
CA ILE A 75 13.09 23.00 -9.55
C ILE A 75 12.33 22.98 -8.22
N TYR A 76 11.10 22.43 -8.21
CA TYR A 76 10.29 22.34 -7.00
C TYR A 76 11.01 21.51 -5.92
N ILE A 77 11.50 20.31 -6.27
CA ILE A 77 12.26 19.43 -5.37
C ILE A 77 13.47 20.15 -4.78
N ALA A 78 14.22 20.87 -5.62
CA ALA A 78 15.42 21.59 -5.18
C ALA A 78 15.11 22.78 -4.25
N LEU A 79 14.02 23.50 -4.50
CA LEU A 79 13.63 24.68 -3.71
C LEU A 79 12.98 24.32 -2.36
N HIS A 80 12.34 23.14 -2.27
CA HIS A 80 11.65 22.70 -1.05
C HIS A 80 12.45 21.66 -0.26
N ASP A 81 13.73 21.45 -0.58
CA ASP A 81 14.65 20.49 0.08
C ASP A 81 14.03 19.08 0.22
N ILE A 82 13.31 18.65 -0.81
CA ILE A 82 12.72 17.29 -0.84
C ILE A 82 13.84 16.30 -1.07
N ARG A 83 14.28 15.63 0.00
CA ARG A 83 15.44 14.72 -0.01
C ARG A 83 15.15 13.37 -0.61
N SER A 84 13.91 12.89 -0.50
CA SER A 84 13.51 11.62 -1.08
C SER A 84 12.04 11.60 -1.48
N LEU A 85 11.76 10.93 -2.57
CA LEU A 85 10.41 10.52 -2.94
C LEU A 85 10.25 9.05 -2.50
N GLN A 86 9.18 8.76 -1.77
CA GLN A 86 8.97 7.46 -1.15
C GLN A 86 8.46 6.43 -2.18
N ALA A 87 8.91 5.17 -2.01
CA ALA A 87 8.35 4.05 -2.76
C ALA A 87 6.93 3.75 -2.27
N GLY A 88 6.09 3.24 -3.16
CA GLY A 88 4.71 2.86 -2.83
C GLY A 88 3.77 3.01 -4.01
N LYS A 89 2.50 2.66 -3.82
CA LYS A 89 1.44 2.89 -4.78
C LYS A 89 0.69 4.17 -4.41
N TYR A 90 0.46 5.03 -5.38
CA TYR A 90 -0.19 6.32 -5.21
C TYR A 90 -1.35 6.44 -6.18
N LEU A 91 -2.49 6.92 -5.70
CA LEU A 91 -3.65 7.23 -6.53
C LEU A 91 -3.72 8.74 -6.76
N PHE A 92 -3.72 9.16 -8.02
CA PHE A 92 -3.91 10.55 -8.42
C PHE A 92 -5.15 10.67 -9.29
N THR A 93 -5.93 11.72 -9.05
CA THR A 93 -7.22 11.97 -9.72
C THR A 93 -7.09 12.93 -10.92
N GLY A 94 -5.87 13.39 -11.22
CA GLY A 94 -5.60 14.35 -12.29
C GLY A 94 -5.97 15.81 -11.96
N ASN A 95 -6.59 16.04 -10.80
CA ASN A 95 -6.91 17.37 -10.30
C ASN A 95 -5.83 17.98 -9.40
N GLU A 96 -4.83 17.18 -9.04
CA GLU A 96 -3.74 17.59 -8.18
C GLU A 96 -2.77 18.53 -8.92
N THR A 97 -2.27 19.51 -8.19
CA THR A 97 -1.19 20.36 -8.65
C THR A 97 0.14 19.61 -8.53
N LEU A 98 1.16 20.05 -9.27
CA LEU A 98 2.52 19.49 -9.16
C LEU A 98 3.02 19.45 -7.71
N SER A 99 2.77 20.52 -6.93
CA SER A 99 3.16 20.59 -5.53
C SER A 99 2.47 19.48 -4.71
N GLN A 100 1.15 19.32 -4.87
CA GLN A 100 0.39 18.28 -4.16
C GLN A 100 0.87 16.87 -4.49
N VAL A 101 1.17 16.59 -5.77
CA VAL A 101 1.72 15.31 -6.20
C VAL A 101 3.06 15.03 -5.52
N LEU A 102 4.01 15.97 -5.58
CA LEU A 102 5.34 15.78 -5.00
C LEU A 102 5.31 15.73 -3.47
N ASP A 103 4.44 16.51 -2.82
CA ASP A 103 4.25 16.49 -1.36
C ASP A 103 3.63 15.16 -0.91
N THR A 104 2.69 14.62 -1.68
CA THR A 104 2.09 13.29 -1.42
C THR A 104 3.14 12.20 -1.45
N ILE A 105 3.97 12.16 -2.52
CA ILE A 105 5.01 11.14 -2.68
C ILE A 105 6.13 11.33 -1.65
N SER A 106 6.53 12.57 -1.35
CA SER A 106 7.59 12.84 -0.36
C SER A 106 7.17 12.50 1.07
N SER A 107 5.89 12.68 1.40
CA SER A 107 5.31 12.32 2.71
C SER A 107 5.03 10.83 2.86
N GLY A 108 5.13 10.04 1.77
CA GLY A 108 4.81 8.62 1.78
C GLY A 108 3.33 8.32 2.01
N LYS A 109 2.44 9.27 1.67
CA LYS A 109 0.98 9.03 1.72
C LYS A 109 0.57 8.13 0.55
N VAL A 110 0.97 6.87 0.65
CA VAL A 110 0.58 5.81 -0.29
C VAL A 110 -0.93 5.61 -0.27
N MET A 111 -1.45 5.07 -1.36
CA MET A 111 -2.82 4.60 -1.40
C MET A 111 -3.01 3.60 -0.25
N ASP A 112 -3.91 3.91 0.67
CA ASP A 112 -4.25 3.01 1.77
C ASP A 112 -5.10 1.87 1.18
N GLU A 113 -4.42 0.84 0.71
CA GLU A 113 -5.04 -0.37 0.20
C GLU A 113 -5.42 -1.32 1.34
N THR A 114 -5.25 -0.89 2.60
CA THR A 114 -5.53 -1.76 3.74
C THR A 114 -6.92 -2.38 3.62
N VAL A 115 -6.96 -3.70 3.69
CA VAL A 115 -8.20 -4.45 3.75
C VAL A 115 -8.44 -4.93 5.17
N THR A 116 -9.63 -4.64 5.68
CA THR A 116 -10.06 -5.11 6.99
C THR A 116 -11.10 -6.21 6.81
N ILE A 117 -10.84 -7.38 7.40
CA ILE A 117 -11.68 -8.57 7.31
C ILE A 117 -12.16 -8.92 8.71
N THR A 118 -13.47 -8.97 8.90
CA THR A 118 -14.09 -9.42 10.16
C THR A 118 -14.61 -10.84 10.00
N PHE A 119 -14.10 -11.77 10.81
CA PHE A 119 -14.60 -13.13 10.90
C PHE A 119 -15.48 -13.25 12.14
N LEU A 120 -16.75 -13.62 11.92
CA LEU A 120 -17.73 -13.73 13.01
C LEU A 120 -17.57 -15.06 13.75
N GLU A 121 -17.89 -15.04 15.05
CA GLU A 121 -17.92 -16.24 15.89
C GLU A 121 -18.98 -17.25 15.43
N GLY A 122 -18.74 -18.52 15.67
CA GLY A 122 -19.69 -19.61 15.39
C GLY A 122 -19.89 -19.89 13.90
N LYS A 123 -19.00 -19.44 13.04
CA LYS A 123 -19.05 -19.67 11.59
C LYS A 123 -18.13 -20.83 11.19
N ASN A 124 -18.55 -21.55 10.15
CA ASN A 124 -17.79 -22.67 9.57
C ASN A 124 -16.77 -22.19 8.52
N MET A 125 -15.93 -23.13 8.06
CA MET A 125 -14.89 -22.84 7.07
C MET A 125 -15.43 -22.30 5.73
N ARG A 126 -16.64 -22.68 5.32
CA ARG A 126 -17.26 -22.13 4.09
C ARG A 126 -17.52 -20.64 4.20
N TYR A 127 -17.94 -20.18 5.38
CA TYR A 127 -18.09 -18.75 5.65
C TYR A 127 -16.72 -18.04 5.62
N VAL A 128 -15.70 -18.63 6.23
CA VAL A 128 -14.33 -18.07 6.20
C VAL A 128 -13.85 -17.92 4.77
N ALA A 129 -13.98 -18.99 3.96
CA ALA A 129 -13.58 -18.98 2.55
C ALA A 129 -14.33 -17.92 1.72
N SER A 130 -15.65 -17.81 1.91
CA SER A 130 -16.45 -16.80 1.19
C SER A 130 -16.09 -15.36 1.62
N THR A 131 -15.82 -15.14 2.91
CA THR A 131 -15.42 -13.82 3.43
C THR A 131 -14.05 -13.40 2.88
N ILE A 132 -13.10 -14.33 2.81
CA ILE A 132 -11.78 -14.07 2.20
C ILE A 132 -11.95 -13.69 0.74
N ALA A 133 -12.70 -14.48 -0.03
CA ALA A 133 -12.93 -14.23 -1.46
C ALA A 133 -13.68 -12.90 -1.73
N GLU A 134 -14.56 -12.48 -0.83
CA GLU A 134 -15.26 -11.19 -0.96
C GLU A 134 -14.34 -9.99 -0.70
N LYS A 135 -13.43 -10.10 0.25
CA LYS A 135 -12.62 -8.98 0.76
C LYS A 135 -11.24 -8.87 0.13
N THR A 136 -10.73 -9.94 -0.49
CA THR A 136 -9.38 -10.02 -1.07
C THR A 136 -9.42 -10.46 -2.53
N ASN A 137 -8.24 -10.54 -3.15
CA ASN A 137 -8.08 -11.08 -4.51
C ASN A 137 -7.98 -12.62 -4.55
N ASN A 138 -8.10 -13.29 -3.40
CA ASN A 138 -8.17 -14.75 -3.35
C ASN A 138 -9.56 -15.28 -3.73
N THR A 139 -9.61 -16.53 -4.17
CA THR A 139 -10.86 -17.26 -4.40
C THR A 139 -11.15 -18.23 -3.27
N THR A 140 -12.39 -18.71 -3.17
CA THR A 140 -12.74 -19.81 -2.23
C THR A 140 -11.91 -21.06 -2.51
N ASN A 141 -11.57 -21.30 -3.79
CA ASN A 141 -10.75 -22.45 -4.19
C ASN A 141 -9.31 -22.35 -3.66
N ASP A 142 -8.75 -21.14 -3.56
CA ASP A 142 -7.40 -20.95 -2.98
C ASP A 142 -7.40 -21.31 -1.49
N VAL A 143 -8.50 -21.02 -0.78
CA VAL A 143 -8.67 -21.43 0.63
C VAL A 143 -8.70 -22.95 0.75
N TYR A 144 -9.49 -23.63 -0.07
CA TYR A 144 -9.58 -25.08 -0.02
C TYR A 144 -8.29 -25.78 -0.43
N LYS A 145 -7.61 -25.28 -1.46
CA LYS A 145 -6.28 -25.80 -1.86
C LYS A 145 -5.26 -25.71 -0.73
N LEU A 146 -5.24 -24.59 0.03
CA LEU A 146 -4.33 -24.46 1.16
C LEU A 146 -4.66 -25.45 2.28
N LEU A 147 -5.95 -25.73 2.53
CA LEU A 147 -6.38 -26.73 3.52
C LEU A 147 -6.07 -28.18 3.11
N GLU A 148 -5.91 -28.44 1.81
CA GLU A 148 -5.51 -29.74 1.25
C GLU A 148 -3.98 -29.87 1.14
N ASP A 149 -3.23 -28.79 1.31
CA ASP A 149 -1.77 -28.77 1.25
C ASP A 149 -1.17 -29.38 2.52
N LYS A 150 -0.72 -30.64 2.41
CA LYS A 150 -0.13 -31.38 3.52
C LYS A 150 1.12 -30.74 4.08
N ASP A 151 1.98 -30.17 3.23
CA ASP A 151 3.22 -29.52 3.67
C ASP A 151 2.89 -28.28 4.52
N TYR A 152 1.89 -27.51 4.11
CA TYR A 152 1.38 -26.39 4.89
C TYR A 152 0.79 -26.88 6.23
N ILE A 153 -0.12 -27.86 6.23
CA ILE A 153 -0.77 -28.38 7.45
C ILE A 153 0.29 -28.92 8.43
N THR A 154 1.24 -29.71 7.96
CA THR A 154 2.36 -30.18 8.80
C THR A 154 3.15 -29.02 9.38
N SER A 155 3.47 -28.01 8.58
CA SER A 155 4.24 -26.85 9.04
C SER A 155 3.56 -26.07 10.17
N ILE A 156 2.23 -25.95 10.13
CA ILE A 156 1.48 -25.24 11.19
C ILE A 156 1.25 -26.11 12.43
N ILE A 157 1.14 -27.43 12.28
CA ILE A 157 1.14 -28.37 13.42
C ILE A 157 2.45 -28.22 14.21
N ASP A 158 3.59 -28.18 13.53
CA ASP A 158 4.88 -27.99 14.17
C ASP A 158 5.04 -26.60 14.83
N LYS A 159 4.42 -25.58 14.25
CA LYS A 159 4.51 -24.19 14.72
C LYS A 159 3.62 -23.91 15.94
N TYR A 160 2.41 -24.47 15.99
CA TYR A 160 1.42 -24.13 17.01
C TYR A 160 1.16 -25.28 17.96
N TRP A 161 1.50 -25.15 19.23
CA TRP A 161 1.44 -26.16 20.28
C TRP A 161 0.03 -26.73 20.54
N PHE A 162 -1.02 -26.00 20.16
CA PHE A 162 -2.42 -26.41 20.33
C PHE A 162 -2.95 -27.20 19.11
N LEU A 163 -2.22 -27.25 18.01
CA LEU A 163 -2.51 -28.09 16.87
C LEU A 163 -1.80 -29.45 17.04
N THR A 164 -2.47 -30.52 16.64
CA THR A 164 -1.92 -31.87 16.68
C THR A 164 -2.29 -32.60 15.37
N ASP A 165 -1.74 -33.78 15.15
CA ASP A 165 -2.08 -34.68 14.05
C ASP A 165 -3.58 -35.01 13.97
N LYS A 166 -4.35 -34.78 15.04
CA LYS A 166 -5.80 -34.90 15.04
C LYS A 166 -6.49 -34.02 13.98
N VAL A 167 -5.91 -32.89 13.59
CA VAL A 167 -6.47 -32.01 12.54
C VAL A 167 -6.44 -32.68 11.14
N GLU A 168 -5.59 -33.69 10.95
CA GLU A 168 -5.51 -34.49 9.72
C GLU A 168 -6.46 -35.72 9.73
N ASN A 169 -7.30 -35.86 10.75
CA ASN A 169 -8.25 -36.96 10.83
C ASN A 169 -9.25 -36.91 9.66
N GLN A 170 -9.40 -38.01 8.95
CA GLN A 170 -10.29 -38.13 7.79
C GLN A 170 -11.78 -37.83 8.10
N ALA A 171 -12.18 -37.89 9.38
CA ALA A 171 -13.53 -37.51 9.81
C ALA A 171 -13.74 -36.00 9.88
N ILE A 172 -12.65 -35.19 9.87
CA ILE A 172 -12.70 -33.72 9.86
C ILE A 172 -12.77 -33.24 8.41
N TYR A 173 -13.83 -32.51 8.09
CA TYR A 173 -14.06 -32.06 6.72
C TYR A 173 -13.08 -30.96 6.30
N TYR A 174 -12.73 -30.06 7.24
CA TYR A 174 -11.75 -28.99 7.03
C TYR A 174 -10.72 -28.96 8.18
N PRO A 175 -9.42 -29.18 7.91
CA PRO A 175 -8.39 -29.39 8.96
C PRO A 175 -8.30 -28.30 10.03
N LEU A 176 -8.57 -27.06 9.72
CA LEU A 176 -8.43 -25.93 10.64
C LEU A 176 -9.75 -25.36 11.16
N GLU A 177 -10.87 -26.05 10.89
CA GLU A 177 -12.16 -25.60 11.39
C GLU A 177 -12.17 -25.63 12.93
N GLY A 178 -12.53 -24.49 13.55
CA GLY A 178 -12.51 -24.32 15.00
C GLY A 178 -11.20 -23.76 15.57
N TYR A 179 -10.10 -23.72 14.81
CA TYR A 179 -8.81 -23.20 15.26
C TYR A 179 -8.52 -21.77 14.82
N LEU A 180 -9.21 -21.29 13.80
CA LEU A 180 -9.06 -19.92 13.30
C LEU A 180 -9.82 -18.96 14.22
N TYR A 181 -9.11 -18.12 14.99
CA TYR A 181 -9.75 -17.25 15.96
C TYR A 181 -10.60 -16.17 15.27
N PRO A 182 -11.89 -16.03 15.64
CA PRO A 182 -12.76 -15.01 15.07
C PRO A 182 -12.41 -13.64 15.67
N ASP A 183 -12.06 -12.67 14.80
CA ASP A 183 -11.74 -11.28 15.16
C ASP A 183 -11.77 -10.42 13.89
N THR A 184 -11.45 -9.15 14.02
CA THR A 184 -11.22 -8.24 12.92
C THR A 184 -9.72 -8.11 12.65
N TYR A 185 -9.31 -8.40 11.42
CA TYR A 185 -7.91 -8.40 10.98
C TYR A 185 -7.71 -7.39 9.87
N SER A 186 -6.65 -6.58 9.99
CA SER A 186 -6.23 -5.62 8.94
C SER A 186 -4.99 -6.15 8.22
N PHE A 187 -4.98 -6.03 6.91
CA PHE A 187 -3.88 -6.42 6.03
C PHE A 187 -3.49 -5.25 5.14
N GLU A 188 -2.26 -5.24 4.64
CA GLU A 188 -1.71 -4.11 3.88
C GLU A 188 -2.46 -3.85 2.57
N ASN A 189 -2.97 -4.92 1.91
CA ASN A 189 -3.71 -4.80 0.67
C ASN A 189 -4.57 -6.06 0.40
N LYS A 190 -5.31 -6.05 -0.71
CA LYS A 190 -6.16 -7.18 -1.14
C LYS A 190 -5.38 -8.37 -1.70
N ASP A 191 -4.08 -8.21 -1.98
CA ASP A 191 -3.21 -9.29 -2.48
C ASP A 191 -2.67 -10.17 -1.36
N VAL A 192 -3.07 -9.92 -0.10
CA VAL A 192 -2.75 -10.78 1.05
C VAL A 192 -3.11 -12.24 0.75
N THR A 193 -2.19 -13.15 1.00
CA THR A 193 -2.40 -14.57 0.74
C THR A 193 -3.31 -15.23 1.79
N VAL A 194 -3.99 -16.32 1.42
CA VAL A 194 -4.77 -17.12 2.38
C VAL A 194 -3.91 -17.61 3.53
N LYS A 195 -2.66 -17.98 3.25
CA LYS A 195 -1.67 -18.41 4.25
C LYS A 195 -1.43 -17.34 5.30
N GLU A 196 -1.16 -16.10 4.89
CA GLU A 196 -0.95 -14.96 5.80
C GLU A 196 -2.19 -14.67 6.66
N ILE A 197 -3.39 -14.79 6.06
CA ILE A 197 -4.64 -14.62 6.79
C ILE A 197 -4.78 -15.70 7.87
N PHE A 198 -4.60 -16.96 7.52
CA PHE A 198 -4.71 -18.08 8.45
C PHE A 198 -3.65 -18.01 9.55
N GLU A 199 -2.40 -17.73 9.21
CA GLU A 199 -1.34 -17.58 10.21
C GLU A 199 -1.67 -16.45 11.20
N LYS A 200 -2.21 -15.34 10.74
CA LYS A 200 -2.60 -14.24 11.64
C LYS A 200 -3.76 -14.62 12.58
N MET A 201 -4.71 -15.44 12.09
CA MET A 201 -5.79 -15.97 12.91
C MET A 201 -5.29 -17.02 13.93
N LEU A 202 -4.35 -17.87 13.53
CA LEU A 202 -3.69 -18.85 14.41
C LEU A 202 -2.79 -18.17 15.44
N ASP A 203 -2.03 -17.15 15.08
CA ASP A 203 -1.23 -16.34 16.01
C ASP A 203 -2.12 -15.67 17.08
N LYS A 204 -3.33 -15.26 16.72
CA LYS A 204 -4.29 -14.71 17.67
C LYS A 204 -4.82 -15.82 18.60
N MET A 205 -5.16 -16.99 18.06
CA MET A 205 -5.56 -18.15 18.85
C MET A 205 -4.47 -18.53 19.85
N ASP A 206 -3.20 -18.57 19.42
CA ASP A 206 -2.07 -18.86 20.30
C ASP A 206 -1.98 -17.88 21.47
N LYS A 207 -2.07 -16.57 21.19
CA LYS A 207 -2.08 -15.52 22.22
C LYS A 207 -3.22 -15.69 23.24
N VAL A 208 -4.38 -16.12 22.78
CA VAL A 208 -5.53 -16.34 23.66
C VAL A 208 -5.33 -17.61 24.50
N LEU A 209 -5.00 -18.74 23.87
CA LEU A 209 -4.83 -20.02 24.55
C LEU A 209 -3.63 -20.06 25.50
N THR A 210 -2.53 -19.37 25.16
CA THR A 210 -1.34 -19.30 26.01
C THR A 210 -1.64 -18.74 27.40
N LYS A 211 -2.65 -17.87 27.55
CA LYS A 211 -3.07 -17.34 28.87
C LYS A 211 -3.64 -18.44 29.77
N TYR A 212 -4.15 -19.51 29.20
CA TYR A 212 -4.75 -20.63 29.92
C TYR A 212 -3.84 -21.86 29.96
N ARG A 213 -2.68 -21.81 29.31
CA ARG A 213 -1.70 -22.90 29.29
C ARG A 213 -1.17 -23.15 30.71
N GLY A 214 -1.43 -24.34 31.22
CA GLY A 214 -1.06 -24.72 32.59
C GLY A 214 -2.05 -24.33 33.68
N SER A 215 -3.22 -23.79 33.32
CA SER A 215 -4.30 -23.57 34.27
C SER A 215 -4.90 -24.91 34.69
N SER A 216 -4.92 -25.22 35.99
CA SER A 216 -5.50 -26.46 36.55
C SER A 216 -7.01 -26.56 36.39
N THR A 217 -7.67 -25.53 35.86
CA THR A 217 -9.11 -25.49 35.61
C THR A 217 -9.53 -26.13 34.29
N VAL A 218 -8.60 -26.44 33.40
CA VAL A 218 -8.90 -27.05 32.08
C VAL A 218 -8.98 -28.58 32.17
N GLY A 219 -8.66 -29.19 33.30
CA GLY A 219 -8.78 -30.62 33.50
C GLY A 219 -7.87 -31.47 32.60
N THR A 220 -8.36 -32.66 32.22
CA THR A 220 -7.65 -33.60 31.35
C THR A 220 -7.89 -33.36 29.86
N TYR A 221 -8.57 -32.29 29.49
CA TYR A 221 -8.87 -31.95 28.10
C TYR A 221 -7.67 -31.29 27.41
N SER A 222 -7.44 -31.68 26.17
CA SER A 222 -6.46 -31.00 25.30
C SER A 222 -7.11 -29.75 24.67
N ALA A 223 -6.31 -28.90 24.04
CA ALA A 223 -6.84 -27.74 23.30
C ALA A 223 -7.70 -28.16 22.09
N HIS A 224 -7.67 -29.44 21.73
CA HIS A 224 -8.46 -30.03 20.65
C HIS A 224 -9.85 -30.53 21.13
N ASP A 225 -9.97 -30.89 22.39
CA ASP A 225 -11.22 -31.40 23.01
C ASP A 225 -12.16 -30.25 23.39
#